data_cbc5f06f30f853752c8c2e9ddedb2a95
#
_entry.id   cbc5f06f30f853752c8c2e9ddedb2a95
#
_cell.length_a   1.000
_cell.length_b   1.000
_cell.length_c   1.000
_cell.angle_alpha   90.00
_cell.angle_beta   90.00
_cell.angle_gamma   90.00
#
_symmetry.space_group_name_H-M   'P 1'
#
loop_
_entity.id
_entity.type
_entity.pdbx_description
1 polymer ?
#
loop_
_entity_poly.entity_id
_entity_poly.type
_entity_poly.pdbx_seq_one_letter_code
_entity_poly.pdbx_strand_id
1 'polypeptide(L)'
;LGLDNAKLKKEIDNNILEEILLELVNNKILDMEIENLQVTMSETSLVKKIKSNEAFTDKNKKFSRIKYEKFLLSSNLSATEFEAKLKNNELQKKLFYYIGGGINTPFFITNKEFKEEHNKIDIEYINLNNAYIKKNNINDEDIKKFIFENSEDLKEEYIDFSYIKITPESLTGSSEYSKDFFDKIDEIENEILNGNQINNISTNYNLKVISKKNYSKNDKENDPIEKKIYEFKDNKIELFDNGNLYVLYQIDKVNRTLPESNNKNFKNKVRDILYQKNKYEFNKKLADKINENKFNNEQFKNLSTKNSINIEKTRLNSINDYERFTENSMKLIYSMPQSSYLLVNDDKNNIYLVNILKINEENLSKNSDKFKNFNEQGMLELRDQMYSTYDNFINNK
;
A
#
# COMPACT_ATOMS: atom_id res chain seq x y z
N LEU A 1 -0.65 31.34 16.38
CA LEU A 1 -1.12 29.99 16.08
C LEU A 1 -2.47 29.79 16.76
N GLY A 2 -3.59 30.08 16.05
CA GLY A 2 -4.95 29.89 16.55
C GLY A 2 -5.51 28.52 16.15
N LEU A 3 -4.80 27.44 16.49
CA LEU A 3 -5.34 26.09 16.32
C LEU A 3 -6.25 25.78 17.50
N ASP A 4 -7.50 25.41 17.21
CA ASP A 4 -8.43 24.85 18.19
C ASP A 4 -7.82 23.57 18.81
N ASN A 5 -8.04 23.37 20.11
CA ASN A 5 -7.51 22.23 20.86
C ASN A 5 -7.83 20.87 20.20
N ALA A 6 -8.97 20.75 19.51
CA ALA A 6 -9.35 19.55 18.79
C ALA A 6 -8.50 19.31 17.52
N LYS A 7 -8.14 20.39 16.79
CA LYS A 7 -7.20 20.31 15.66
C LYS A 7 -5.79 20.00 16.12
N LEU A 8 -5.34 20.62 17.21
CA LEU A 8 -4.02 20.35 17.78
C LEU A 8 -3.89 18.88 18.22
N LYS A 9 -4.92 18.33 18.86
CA LYS A 9 -4.94 16.92 19.28
C LYS A 9 -4.88 15.97 18.08
N LYS A 10 -5.64 16.25 17.01
CA LYS A 10 -5.62 15.47 15.77
C LYS A 10 -4.26 15.52 15.06
N GLU A 11 -3.60 16.65 15.08
CA GLU A 11 -2.25 16.82 14.51
C GLU A 11 -1.18 16.10 15.36
N ILE A 12 -1.32 16.08 16.68
CA ILE A 12 -0.46 15.30 17.58
C ILE A 12 -0.66 13.80 17.35
N ASP A 13 -1.90 13.35 17.18
CA ASP A 13 -2.23 11.95 16.88
C ASP A 13 -1.71 11.50 15.48
N ASN A 14 -1.39 12.45 14.59
CA ASN A 14 -0.80 12.21 13.26
C ASN A 14 0.75 12.22 13.23
N ASN A 15 1.42 12.06 14.36
CA ASN A 15 2.89 12.03 14.50
C ASN A 15 3.60 13.34 14.11
N ILE A 16 2.89 14.48 14.08
CA ILE A 16 3.49 15.77 13.70
C ILE A 16 4.66 16.19 14.61
N LEU A 17 4.66 15.75 15.87
CA LEU A 17 5.76 16.01 16.80
C LEU A 17 7.04 15.26 16.39
N GLU A 18 6.90 14.04 15.91
CA GLU A 18 8.01 13.24 15.37
C GLU A 18 8.55 13.86 14.08
N GLU A 19 7.68 14.32 13.19
CA GLU A 19 8.08 15.01 11.96
C GLU A 19 8.84 16.30 12.26
N ILE A 20 8.35 17.13 13.17
CA ILE A 20 9.03 18.38 13.60
C ILE A 20 10.39 18.05 14.25
N LEU A 21 10.44 17.02 15.09
CA LEU A 21 11.69 16.60 15.73
C LEU A 21 12.71 16.14 14.69
N LEU A 22 12.29 15.32 13.73
CA LEU A 22 13.13 14.86 12.62
C LEU A 22 13.65 16.05 11.80
N GLU A 23 12.78 17.02 11.48
CA GLU A 23 13.18 18.24 10.77
C GLU A 23 14.23 19.04 11.55
N LEU A 24 14.04 19.21 12.87
CA LEU A 24 15.01 19.91 13.73
C LEU A 24 16.35 19.17 13.80
N VAL A 25 16.33 17.84 13.92
CA VAL A 25 17.54 17.01 13.93
C VAL A 25 18.25 17.12 12.59
N ASN A 26 17.55 16.98 11.46
CA ASN A 26 18.13 17.09 10.13
C ASN A 26 18.74 18.48 9.89
N ASN A 27 18.06 19.54 10.29
CA ASN A 27 18.62 20.90 10.19
C ASN A 27 19.88 21.04 11.02
N LYS A 28 19.93 20.46 12.23
CA LYS A 28 21.13 20.51 13.06
C LYS A 28 22.30 19.72 12.47
N ILE A 29 22.03 18.56 11.89
CA ILE A 29 23.03 17.76 11.19
C ILE A 29 23.61 18.54 10.00
N LEU A 30 22.76 19.19 9.19
CA LEU A 30 23.20 20.02 8.07
C LEU A 30 24.06 21.21 8.56
N ASP A 31 23.70 21.85 9.65
CA ASP A 31 24.50 22.93 10.24
C ASP A 31 25.90 22.43 10.68
N MET A 32 25.97 21.25 11.28
CA MET A 32 27.25 20.62 11.66
C MET A 32 28.11 20.29 10.42
N GLU A 33 27.51 19.78 9.33
CA GLU A 33 28.23 19.52 8.10
C GLU A 33 28.70 20.79 7.39
N ILE A 34 27.92 21.89 7.45
CA ILE A 34 28.32 23.21 6.96
C ILE A 34 29.58 23.70 7.70
N GLU A 35 29.62 23.53 9.02
CA GLU A 35 30.77 23.87 9.83
C GLU A 35 31.98 22.96 9.52
N ASN A 36 31.80 21.64 9.46
CA ASN A 36 32.84 20.69 9.15
C ASN A 36 33.52 20.93 7.80
N LEU A 37 32.70 21.23 6.78
CA LEU A 37 33.17 21.51 5.41
C LEU A 37 33.58 22.97 5.21
N GLN A 38 33.53 23.79 6.27
CA GLN A 38 33.87 25.22 6.27
C GLN A 38 33.13 26.00 5.15
N VAL A 39 31.85 25.64 4.91
CA VAL A 39 31.02 26.38 3.96
C VAL A 39 30.69 27.73 4.55
N THR A 40 31.17 28.80 3.93
CA THR A 40 31.00 30.15 4.43
C THR A 40 30.28 31.09 3.46
N MET A 41 29.67 32.12 3.97
CA MET A 41 29.08 33.22 3.20
C MET A 41 29.53 34.56 3.80
N SER A 42 30.07 35.44 2.95
CA SER A 42 30.48 36.77 3.38
C SER A 42 29.25 37.66 3.66
N GLU A 43 29.38 38.57 4.57
CA GLU A 43 28.35 39.58 4.89
C GLU A 43 27.98 40.42 3.65
N THR A 44 28.94 40.74 2.79
CA THR A 44 28.69 41.43 1.51
C THR A 44 27.77 40.65 0.61
N SER A 45 27.94 39.31 0.55
CA SER A 45 27.08 38.41 -0.25
C SER A 45 25.67 38.32 0.32
N LEU A 46 25.54 38.26 1.64
CA LEU A 46 24.25 38.27 2.32
C LEU A 46 23.48 39.58 2.05
N VAL A 47 24.14 40.71 2.23
CA VAL A 47 23.55 42.03 1.93
C VAL A 47 23.14 42.15 0.44
N LYS A 48 23.97 41.65 -0.46
CA LYS A 48 23.65 41.63 -1.91
C LYS A 48 22.38 40.80 -2.16
N LYS A 49 22.26 39.66 -1.51
CA LYS A 49 21.10 38.74 -1.64
C LYS A 49 19.82 39.39 -1.12
N ILE A 50 19.87 40.06 0.04
CA ILE A 50 18.74 40.80 0.59
C ILE A 50 18.32 41.95 -0.34
N LYS A 51 19.28 42.72 -0.84
CA LYS A 51 19.01 43.84 -1.74
C LYS A 51 18.47 43.44 -3.10
N SER A 52 18.82 42.26 -3.59
CA SER A 52 18.36 41.72 -4.89
C SER A 52 17.02 40.96 -4.81
N ASN A 53 16.48 40.74 -3.60
CA ASN A 53 15.19 40.05 -3.45
C ASN A 53 14.05 40.94 -3.96
N GLU A 54 13.27 40.44 -4.91
CA GLU A 54 12.18 41.17 -5.57
C GLU A 54 11.13 41.66 -4.57
N ALA A 55 10.89 40.94 -3.48
CA ALA A 55 9.97 41.35 -2.42
C ALA A 55 10.38 42.67 -1.74
N PHE A 56 11.69 42.99 -1.77
CA PHE A 56 12.27 44.20 -1.10
C PHE A 56 12.70 45.25 -2.10
N THR A 57 12.32 45.09 -3.40
CA THR A 57 12.68 46.10 -4.42
C THR A 57 11.49 46.98 -4.76
N ASP A 58 11.77 48.22 -5.20
CA ASP A 58 10.79 49.14 -5.72
C ASP A 58 10.45 48.89 -7.20
N LYS A 59 9.63 49.73 -7.80
CA LYS A 59 9.26 49.66 -9.23
C LYS A 59 10.46 49.81 -10.17
N ASN A 60 11.57 50.40 -9.70
CA ASN A 60 12.80 50.61 -10.44
C ASN A 60 13.83 49.49 -10.15
N LYS A 61 13.43 48.38 -9.53
CA LYS A 61 14.28 47.28 -9.09
C LYS A 61 15.41 47.71 -8.11
N LYS A 62 15.22 48.81 -7.38
CA LYS A 62 16.12 49.25 -6.32
C LYS A 62 15.59 48.79 -4.99
N PHE A 63 16.52 48.47 -4.04
CA PHE A 63 16.17 48.04 -2.71
C PHE A 63 15.36 49.13 -1.98
N SER A 64 14.23 48.73 -1.42
CA SER A 64 13.33 49.58 -0.63
C SER A 64 13.38 49.16 0.83
N ARG A 65 14.03 49.98 1.66
CA ARG A 65 14.09 49.79 3.12
C ARG A 65 12.69 49.69 3.75
N ILE A 66 11.75 50.48 3.26
CA ILE A 66 10.38 50.49 3.75
C ILE A 66 9.69 49.15 3.53
N LYS A 67 9.89 48.51 2.34
CA LYS A 67 9.33 47.20 2.08
C LYS A 67 9.97 46.13 2.95
N TYR A 68 11.26 46.20 3.17
CA TYR A 68 11.98 45.27 4.04
C TYR A 68 11.49 45.38 5.50
N GLU A 69 11.41 46.59 6.05
CA GLU A 69 10.90 46.81 7.41
C GLU A 69 9.44 46.37 7.57
N LYS A 70 8.57 46.66 6.59
CA LYS A 70 7.18 46.17 6.59
C LYS A 70 7.10 44.65 6.59
N PHE A 71 7.95 43.98 5.82
CA PHE A 71 8.02 42.51 5.80
C PHE A 71 8.43 41.99 7.19
N LEU A 72 9.46 42.53 7.81
CA LEU A 72 9.91 42.14 9.14
C LEU A 72 8.79 42.28 10.18
N LEU A 73 8.10 43.42 10.17
CA LEU A 73 6.97 43.69 11.07
C LEU A 73 5.82 42.71 10.84
N SER A 74 5.45 42.45 9.58
CA SER A 74 4.35 41.52 9.23
C SER A 74 4.68 40.08 9.57
N SER A 75 5.95 39.71 9.56
CA SER A 75 6.44 38.38 9.87
C SER A 75 6.79 38.19 11.34
N ASN A 76 6.66 39.23 12.16
CA ASN A 76 7.06 39.27 13.56
C ASN A 76 8.52 38.80 13.79
N LEU A 77 9.43 39.21 12.90
CA LEU A 77 10.85 38.88 12.93
C LEU A 77 11.70 40.14 13.14
N SER A 78 12.77 40.01 13.91
CA SER A 78 13.82 41.03 13.92
C SER A 78 14.70 40.88 12.66
N ALA A 79 15.39 41.98 12.28
CA ALA A 79 16.33 41.94 11.15
C ALA A 79 17.42 40.89 11.39
N THR A 80 17.95 40.78 12.58
CA THR A 80 19.00 39.83 12.97
C THR A 80 18.53 38.38 12.79
N GLU A 81 17.30 38.06 13.22
CA GLU A 81 16.73 36.70 13.06
C GLU A 81 16.46 36.35 11.62
N PHE A 82 15.94 37.30 10.84
CA PHE A 82 15.71 37.10 9.41
C PHE A 82 17.01 36.87 8.65
N GLU A 83 18.02 37.73 8.91
CA GLU A 83 19.34 37.66 8.26
C GLU A 83 20.07 36.36 8.63
N ALA A 84 19.98 35.91 9.90
CA ALA A 84 20.52 34.61 10.32
C ALA A 84 19.83 33.43 9.64
N LYS A 85 18.52 33.43 9.58
CA LYS A 85 17.75 32.39 8.85
C LYS A 85 18.09 32.37 7.35
N LEU A 86 18.15 33.55 6.74
CA LEU A 86 18.52 33.66 5.31
C LEU A 86 19.94 33.15 5.06
N LYS A 87 20.89 33.53 5.93
CA LYS A 87 22.28 33.07 5.83
C LYS A 87 22.37 31.56 5.95
N ASN A 88 21.66 30.94 6.91
CA ASN A 88 21.64 29.50 7.08
C ASN A 88 21.05 28.78 5.86
N ASN A 89 19.92 29.22 5.35
CA ASN A 89 19.32 28.69 4.14
C ASN A 89 20.26 28.79 2.91
N GLU A 90 20.97 29.86 2.76
CA GLU A 90 21.93 30.04 1.65
C GLU A 90 23.20 29.18 1.85
N LEU A 91 23.62 28.91 3.09
CA LEU A 91 24.71 27.97 3.38
C LEU A 91 24.30 26.53 3.09
N GLN A 92 23.09 26.12 3.45
CA GLN A 92 22.53 24.81 3.10
C GLN A 92 22.45 24.64 1.57
N LYS A 93 21.95 25.65 0.84
CA LYS A 93 21.95 25.64 -0.63
C LYS A 93 23.34 25.50 -1.21
N LYS A 94 24.34 26.17 -0.63
CA LYS A 94 25.73 26.03 -1.06
C LYS A 94 26.27 24.63 -0.80
N LEU A 95 25.98 24.05 0.36
CA LEU A 95 26.36 22.69 0.70
C LEU A 95 25.82 21.73 -0.38
N PHE A 96 24.52 21.77 -0.67
CA PHE A 96 23.91 20.94 -1.71
C PHE A 96 24.49 21.23 -3.11
N TYR A 97 24.82 22.48 -3.40
CA TYR A 97 25.49 22.82 -4.66
C TYR A 97 26.89 22.18 -4.75
N TYR A 98 27.64 22.10 -3.67
CA TYR A 98 28.94 21.43 -3.66
C TYR A 98 28.83 19.92 -3.79
N ILE A 99 27.79 19.32 -3.22
CA ILE A 99 27.53 17.88 -3.30
C ILE A 99 27.06 17.50 -4.70
N GLY A 100 26.10 18.23 -5.27
CA GLY A 100 25.43 17.92 -6.53
C GLY A 100 25.82 18.82 -7.71
N GLY A 101 26.77 19.76 -7.52
CA GLY A 101 27.18 20.68 -8.57
C GLY A 101 28.10 20.05 -9.62
N GLY A 102 27.86 20.37 -10.88
CA GLY A 102 28.67 19.89 -11.99
C GLY A 102 28.32 18.49 -12.51
N ILE A 103 27.22 17.90 -12.01
CA ILE A 103 26.72 16.63 -12.52
C ILE A 103 26.18 16.85 -13.93
N ASN A 104 26.65 16.04 -14.85
CA ASN A 104 26.10 15.92 -16.20
C ASN A 104 25.66 14.49 -16.43
N THR A 105 24.43 14.31 -16.90
CA THR A 105 23.97 12.99 -17.31
C THR A 105 24.74 12.51 -18.53
N PRO A 106 25.41 11.34 -18.49
CA PRO A 106 26.03 10.77 -19.65
C PRO A 106 25.02 10.55 -20.77
N PHE A 107 25.42 10.83 -22.04
CA PHE A 107 24.53 10.69 -23.19
C PHE A 107 23.82 9.33 -23.26
N PHE A 108 24.49 8.25 -22.89
CA PHE A 108 23.92 6.92 -22.97
C PHE A 108 22.73 6.73 -21.98
N ILE A 109 22.77 7.39 -20.82
CA ILE A 109 21.67 7.38 -19.83
C ILE A 109 20.50 8.16 -20.40
N THR A 110 20.72 9.41 -20.81
CA THR A 110 19.68 10.26 -21.42
C THR A 110 19.04 9.59 -22.64
N ASN A 111 19.86 8.94 -23.49
CA ASN A 111 19.35 8.23 -24.66
C ASN A 111 18.60 6.95 -24.30
N LYS A 112 18.96 6.28 -23.21
CA LYS A 112 18.25 5.12 -22.71
C LYS A 112 16.86 5.53 -22.21
N GLU A 113 16.75 6.54 -21.37
CA GLU A 113 15.48 7.07 -20.85
C GLU A 113 14.56 7.54 -22.00
N PHE A 114 15.14 8.27 -22.97
CA PHE A 114 14.40 8.67 -24.17
C PHE A 114 13.85 7.47 -24.94
N LYS A 115 14.68 6.43 -25.14
CA LYS A 115 14.24 5.21 -25.84
C LYS A 115 13.16 4.46 -25.08
N GLU A 116 13.27 4.34 -23.76
CA GLU A 116 12.27 3.69 -22.92
C GLU A 116 10.91 4.38 -23.07
N GLU A 117 10.88 5.70 -23.17
CA GLU A 117 9.65 6.47 -23.32
C GLU A 117 9.10 6.47 -24.76
N HIS A 118 9.98 6.51 -25.78
CA HIS A 118 9.60 6.75 -27.17
C HIS A 118 9.68 5.53 -28.09
N ASN A 119 10.28 4.43 -27.65
CA ASN A 119 10.31 3.20 -28.43
C ASN A 119 8.89 2.69 -28.67
N LYS A 120 8.65 2.26 -29.90
CA LYS A 120 7.40 1.60 -30.27
C LYS A 120 7.65 0.12 -30.41
N ILE A 121 6.87 -0.70 -29.72
CA ILE A 121 7.06 -2.15 -29.71
C ILE A 121 5.85 -2.81 -30.37
N ASP A 122 6.10 -3.53 -31.44
CA ASP A 122 5.09 -4.38 -32.08
C ASP A 122 5.09 -5.73 -31.36
N ILE A 123 3.96 -6.13 -30.82
CA ILE A 123 3.77 -7.38 -30.11
C ILE A 123 2.64 -8.20 -30.71
N GLU A 124 2.72 -9.51 -30.52
CA GLU A 124 1.57 -10.40 -30.60
C GLU A 124 1.39 -11.08 -29.25
N TYR A 125 0.12 -11.37 -28.89
CA TYR A 125 -0.19 -11.92 -27.58
C TYR A 125 -1.44 -12.81 -27.62
N ILE A 126 -1.52 -13.68 -26.63
CA ILE A 126 -2.69 -14.54 -26.39
C ILE A 126 -3.12 -14.43 -24.93
N ASN A 127 -4.43 -14.42 -24.70
CA ASN A 127 -5.01 -14.49 -23.36
C ASN A 127 -5.04 -15.95 -22.89
N LEU A 128 -4.35 -16.28 -21.79
CA LEU A 128 -4.24 -17.66 -21.31
C LEU A 128 -5.46 -18.16 -20.57
N ASN A 129 -6.50 -17.35 -20.35
CA ASN A 129 -7.70 -17.78 -19.61
C ASN A 129 -8.38 -19.00 -20.26
N ASN A 130 -8.31 -19.14 -21.58
CA ASN A 130 -8.86 -20.29 -22.29
C ASN A 130 -7.90 -21.50 -22.32
N ALA A 131 -6.64 -21.32 -21.96
CA ALA A 131 -5.68 -22.42 -21.85
C ALA A 131 -5.78 -23.17 -20.52
N TYR A 132 -6.40 -22.57 -19.51
CA TYR A 132 -6.54 -23.19 -18.21
C TYR A 132 -7.66 -24.24 -18.20
N ILE A 133 -7.48 -25.26 -17.39
CA ILE A 133 -8.54 -26.24 -17.10
C ILE A 133 -9.73 -25.49 -16.52
N LYS A 134 -10.92 -25.64 -17.11
CA LYS A 134 -12.13 -24.98 -16.58
C LYS A 134 -12.49 -25.57 -15.22
N LYS A 135 -13.02 -24.73 -14.31
CA LYS A 135 -13.44 -25.17 -12.96
C LYS A 135 -14.36 -26.40 -12.99
N ASN A 136 -15.28 -26.45 -13.97
CA ASN A 136 -16.25 -27.55 -14.10
C ASN A 136 -15.60 -28.88 -14.56
N ASN A 137 -14.37 -28.82 -15.08
CA ASN A 137 -13.64 -30.03 -15.54
C ASN A 137 -12.76 -30.63 -14.42
N ILE A 138 -12.71 -29.98 -13.23
CA ILE A 138 -12.07 -30.56 -12.05
C ILE A 138 -13.00 -31.60 -11.48
N ASN A 139 -12.60 -32.87 -11.58
CA ASN A 139 -13.42 -34.00 -11.17
C ASN A 139 -13.46 -34.17 -9.64
N ASP A 140 -14.43 -34.93 -9.16
CA ASP A 140 -14.61 -35.19 -7.72
C ASP A 140 -13.48 -36.05 -7.13
N GLU A 141 -12.76 -36.83 -7.93
CA GLU A 141 -11.59 -37.62 -7.48
C GLU A 141 -10.41 -36.71 -7.15
N ASP A 142 -10.14 -35.73 -8.01
CA ASP A 142 -9.09 -34.73 -7.76
C ASP A 142 -9.41 -33.92 -6.49
N ILE A 143 -10.68 -33.57 -6.29
CA ILE A 143 -11.12 -32.86 -5.09
C ILE A 143 -10.89 -33.73 -3.84
N LYS A 144 -11.30 -35.01 -3.87
CA LYS A 144 -11.11 -35.93 -2.73
C LYS A 144 -9.63 -36.14 -2.43
N LYS A 145 -8.80 -36.34 -3.45
CA LYS A 145 -7.36 -36.50 -3.31
C LYS A 145 -6.74 -35.25 -2.66
N PHE A 146 -7.10 -34.08 -3.15
CA PHE A 146 -6.60 -32.83 -2.62
C PHE A 146 -7.00 -32.61 -1.16
N ILE A 147 -8.25 -32.91 -0.80
CA ILE A 147 -8.74 -32.86 0.58
C ILE A 147 -7.93 -33.79 1.49
N PHE A 148 -7.66 -35.00 1.02
CA PHE A 148 -6.88 -35.98 1.78
C PHE A 148 -5.44 -35.51 2.01
N GLU A 149 -4.77 -35.03 0.94
CA GLU A 149 -3.38 -34.57 0.98
C GLU A 149 -3.18 -33.27 1.80
N ASN A 150 -4.23 -32.44 1.91
CA ASN A 150 -4.17 -31.12 2.56
C ASN A 150 -5.18 -31.00 3.71
N SER A 151 -5.52 -32.12 4.36
CA SER A 151 -6.60 -32.17 5.36
C SER A 151 -6.38 -31.23 6.52
N GLU A 152 -5.13 -31.04 6.99
CA GLU A 152 -4.80 -30.14 8.10
C GLU A 152 -5.04 -28.67 7.74
N ASP A 153 -4.64 -28.27 6.54
CA ASP A 153 -4.77 -26.88 6.07
C ASP A 153 -6.21 -26.51 5.70
N LEU A 154 -7.02 -27.51 5.40
CA LEU A 154 -8.43 -27.37 5.04
C LEU A 154 -9.38 -27.43 6.23
N LYS A 155 -8.88 -27.69 7.45
CA LYS A 155 -9.71 -27.63 8.65
C LYS A 155 -10.28 -26.23 8.83
N GLU A 156 -11.57 -26.17 9.09
CA GLU A 156 -12.26 -24.94 9.46
C GLU A 156 -12.50 -24.91 10.96
N GLU A 157 -12.57 -23.71 11.49
CA GLU A 157 -12.79 -23.49 12.90
C GLU A 157 -14.28 -23.30 13.16
N TYR A 158 -14.79 -24.04 14.15
CA TYR A 158 -16.18 -23.99 14.61
C TYR A 158 -16.17 -23.69 16.10
N ILE A 159 -17.12 -22.87 16.54
CA ILE A 159 -17.30 -22.58 17.96
C ILE A 159 -18.68 -23.05 18.44
N ASP A 160 -18.70 -23.58 19.66
CA ASP A 160 -19.90 -23.70 20.44
C ASP A 160 -19.90 -22.55 21.44
N PHE A 161 -20.98 -21.81 21.52
CA PHE A 161 -21.09 -20.66 22.43
C PHE A 161 -22.51 -20.45 22.89
N SER A 162 -22.62 -19.77 24.02
CA SER A 162 -23.87 -19.32 24.58
C SER A 162 -23.83 -17.81 24.74
N TYR A 163 -24.96 -17.13 24.55
CA TYR A 163 -25.02 -15.68 24.71
C TYR A 163 -26.39 -15.22 25.23
N ILE A 164 -26.39 -14.01 25.81
CA ILE A 164 -27.55 -13.32 26.33
C ILE A 164 -27.61 -11.94 25.72
N LYS A 165 -28.79 -11.54 25.22
CA LYS A 165 -29.06 -10.15 24.79
C LYS A 165 -29.64 -9.42 26.00
N ILE A 166 -28.96 -8.41 26.52
CA ILE A 166 -29.33 -7.65 27.70
C ILE A 166 -29.83 -6.28 27.24
N THR A 167 -31.09 -6.04 27.44
CA THR A 167 -31.75 -4.74 27.22
C THR A 167 -32.20 -4.14 28.54
N PRO A 168 -32.42 -2.82 28.63
CA PRO A 168 -33.00 -2.23 29.84
C PRO A 168 -34.27 -2.92 30.30
N GLU A 169 -35.18 -3.26 29.39
CA GLU A 169 -36.43 -3.97 29.68
C GLU A 169 -36.18 -5.37 30.27
N SER A 170 -35.21 -6.12 29.72
CA SER A 170 -34.90 -7.47 30.20
C SER A 170 -34.23 -7.48 31.58
N LEU A 171 -33.49 -6.43 31.95
CA LEU A 171 -32.71 -6.38 33.18
C LEU A 171 -33.40 -5.63 34.30
N THR A 172 -34.16 -4.56 33.98
CA THR A 172 -34.80 -3.67 34.99
C THR A 172 -36.33 -3.62 34.88
N GLY A 173 -36.90 -4.18 33.80
CA GLY A 173 -38.34 -4.06 33.52
C GLY A 173 -38.75 -2.70 32.95
N SER A 174 -37.82 -1.80 32.71
CA SER A 174 -38.03 -0.47 32.11
C SER A 174 -37.34 -0.39 30.76
N SER A 175 -37.92 0.35 29.82
CA SER A 175 -37.29 0.57 28.49
C SER A 175 -36.21 1.63 28.48
N GLU A 176 -35.95 2.30 29.62
CA GLU A 176 -34.99 3.42 29.72
C GLU A 176 -33.61 2.95 30.18
N TYR A 177 -32.56 3.53 29.62
CA TYR A 177 -31.18 3.38 30.08
C TYR A 177 -30.96 4.24 31.34
N SER A 178 -31.45 3.72 32.47
CA SER A 178 -31.37 4.38 33.76
C SER A 178 -30.05 4.06 34.47
N LYS A 179 -29.77 4.81 35.54
CA LYS A 179 -28.63 4.50 36.42
C LYS A 179 -28.71 3.07 36.96
N ASP A 180 -29.90 2.60 37.37
CA ASP A 180 -30.12 1.22 37.86
C ASP A 180 -29.74 0.16 36.80
N PHE A 181 -29.97 0.45 35.52
CA PHE A 181 -29.53 -0.42 34.43
C PHE A 181 -27.99 -0.52 34.37
N PHE A 182 -27.31 0.59 34.41
CA PHE A 182 -25.85 0.60 34.34
C PHE A 182 -25.20 0.02 35.59
N ASP A 183 -25.73 0.32 36.76
CA ASP A 183 -25.28 -0.28 38.04
C ASP A 183 -25.36 -1.83 37.97
N LYS A 184 -26.42 -2.40 37.37
CA LYS A 184 -26.55 -3.85 37.17
C LYS A 184 -25.62 -4.40 36.06
N ILE A 185 -25.33 -3.63 35.04
CA ILE A 185 -24.30 -4.01 34.04
C ILE A 185 -22.94 -4.11 34.74
N ASP A 186 -22.56 -3.13 35.56
CA ASP A 186 -21.34 -3.18 36.37
C ASP A 186 -21.28 -4.36 37.32
N GLU A 187 -22.44 -4.74 37.93
CA GLU A 187 -22.53 -5.96 38.74
C GLU A 187 -22.28 -7.23 37.92
N ILE A 188 -22.85 -7.32 36.72
CA ILE A 188 -22.61 -8.46 35.80
C ILE A 188 -21.12 -8.53 35.39
N GLU A 189 -20.47 -7.40 35.08
CA GLU A 189 -19.04 -7.35 34.80
C GLU A 189 -18.22 -7.85 36.01
N ASN A 190 -18.57 -7.44 37.22
CA ASN A 190 -17.93 -7.93 38.42
C ASN A 190 -18.15 -9.46 38.64
N GLU A 191 -19.32 -9.99 38.33
CA GLU A 191 -19.55 -11.43 38.37
C GLU A 191 -18.67 -12.19 37.38
N ILE A 192 -18.49 -11.64 36.17
CA ILE A 192 -17.57 -12.20 35.15
C ILE A 192 -16.13 -12.20 35.66
N LEU A 193 -15.67 -11.08 36.23
CA LEU A 193 -14.33 -10.95 36.81
C LEU A 193 -14.10 -11.95 37.99
N ASN A 194 -15.15 -12.27 38.74
CA ASN A 194 -15.13 -13.27 39.81
C ASN A 194 -15.21 -14.73 39.29
N GLY A 195 -15.24 -14.92 37.95
CA GLY A 195 -15.23 -16.24 37.32
C GLY A 195 -16.62 -16.93 37.22
N ASN A 196 -17.70 -16.21 37.42
CA ASN A 196 -19.03 -16.73 37.20
C ASN A 196 -19.29 -17.05 35.73
N GLN A 197 -19.97 -18.18 35.49
CA GLN A 197 -20.34 -18.60 34.13
C GLN A 197 -21.68 -18.00 33.70
N ILE A 198 -21.93 -17.93 32.42
CA ILE A 198 -23.14 -17.34 31.83
C ILE A 198 -24.44 -17.92 32.39
N ASN A 199 -24.49 -19.22 32.72
CA ASN A 199 -25.67 -19.85 33.26
C ASN A 199 -26.01 -19.38 34.70
N ASN A 200 -24.99 -19.08 35.51
CA ASN A 200 -25.18 -18.55 36.85
C ASN A 200 -25.71 -17.11 36.77
N ILE A 201 -25.09 -16.28 35.94
CA ILE A 201 -25.52 -14.90 35.69
C ILE A 201 -26.95 -14.87 35.12
N SER A 202 -27.27 -15.75 34.18
CA SER A 202 -28.62 -15.90 33.62
C SER A 202 -29.67 -16.17 34.72
N THR A 203 -29.33 -17.04 35.65
CA THR A 203 -30.24 -17.41 36.77
C THR A 203 -30.41 -16.25 37.76
N ASN A 204 -29.32 -15.56 38.10
CA ASN A 204 -29.33 -14.45 39.07
C ASN A 204 -30.19 -13.28 38.58
N TYR A 205 -30.15 -12.99 37.28
CA TYR A 205 -30.84 -11.83 36.66
C TYR A 205 -32.07 -12.26 35.85
N ASN A 206 -32.47 -13.54 35.87
CA ASN A 206 -33.60 -14.08 35.10
C ASN A 206 -33.54 -13.77 33.59
N LEU A 207 -32.35 -13.90 33.01
CA LEU A 207 -32.09 -13.58 31.61
C LEU A 207 -32.12 -14.85 30.74
N LYS A 208 -32.52 -14.73 29.48
CA LYS A 208 -32.63 -15.85 28.53
C LYS A 208 -31.32 -16.14 27.84
N VAL A 209 -30.78 -17.34 28.02
CA VAL A 209 -29.59 -17.83 27.29
C VAL A 209 -29.99 -18.37 25.91
N ILE A 210 -29.22 -18.03 24.92
CA ILE A 210 -29.29 -18.58 23.56
C ILE A 210 -27.98 -19.35 23.32
N SER A 211 -28.08 -20.62 22.93
CA SER A 211 -26.91 -21.46 22.66
C SER A 211 -26.83 -21.82 21.19
N LYS A 212 -25.62 -21.77 20.65
CA LYS A 212 -25.27 -22.16 19.26
C LYS A 212 -24.18 -23.22 19.29
N LYS A 213 -24.29 -24.20 18.42
CA LYS A 213 -23.31 -25.29 18.28
C LYS A 213 -22.81 -25.35 16.86
N ASN A 214 -21.52 -25.67 16.68
CA ASN A 214 -20.86 -25.79 15.40
C ASN A 214 -21.01 -24.54 14.50
N TYR A 215 -20.98 -23.36 15.09
CA TYR A 215 -21.09 -22.11 14.36
C TYR A 215 -19.78 -21.79 13.65
N SER A 216 -19.87 -21.40 12.38
CA SER A 216 -18.71 -20.98 11.58
C SER A 216 -18.93 -19.59 10.99
N LYS A 217 -17.82 -18.91 10.66
CA LYS A 217 -17.85 -17.59 10.00
C LYS A 217 -18.60 -17.59 8.65
N ASN A 218 -18.73 -18.77 8.02
CA ASN A 218 -19.29 -18.95 6.68
C ASN A 218 -20.76 -19.37 6.70
N ASP A 219 -21.42 -19.43 7.87
CA ASP A 219 -22.84 -19.75 7.96
C ASP A 219 -23.69 -18.68 7.28
N LYS A 220 -24.67 -19.12 6.49
CA LYS A 220 -25.49 -18.22 5.65
C LYS A 220 -26.46 -17.34 6.45
N GLU A 221 -26.82 -17.75 7.65
CA GLU A 221 -27.72 -17.04 8.58
C GLU A 221 -26.92 -16.31 9.66
N ASN A 222 -25.96 -15.49 9.26
CA ASN A 222 -25.12 -14.77 10.21
C ASN A 222 -25.88 -13.59 10.85
N ASP A 223 -26.40 -13.79 12.06
CA ASP A 223 -26.75 -12.69 12.97
C ASP A 223 -25.48 -11.84 13.20
N PRO A 224 -25.51 -10.52 13.03
CA PRO A 224 -24.37 -9.65 13.29
C PRO A 224 -23.72 -9.84 14.67
N ILE A 225 -24.54 -10.16 15.69
CA ILE A 225 -24.08 -10.44 17.04
C ILE A 225 -23.28 -11.75 17.07
N GLU A 226 -23.81 -12.82 16.47
CA GLU A 226 -23.13 -14.13 16.42
C GLU A 226 -21.79 -14.04 15.67
N LYS A 227 -21.75 -13.23 14.60
CA LYS A 227 -20.51 -12.97 13.87
C LYS A 227 -19.48 -12.24 14.72
N LYS A 228 -19.90 -11.23 15.50
CA LYS A 228 -19.03 -10.49 16.42
C LYS A 228 -18.50 -11.38 17.53
N ILE A 229 -19.36 -12.29 18.09
CA ILE A 229 -18.93 -13.29 19.06
C ILE A 229 -17.86 -14.21 18.46
N TYR A 230 -18.01 -14.65 17.19
CA TYR A 230 -17.00 -15.46 16.52
C TYR A 230 -15.66 -14.72 16.36
N GLU A 231 -15.70 -13.42 16.15
CA GLU A 231 -14.48 -12.59 16.05
C GLU A 231 -13.76 -12.47 17.41
N PHE A 232 -14.49 -12.52 18.51
CA PHE A 232 -13.96 -12.46 19.89
C PHE A 232 -13.77 -13.83 20.57
N LYS A 233 -13.77 -14.91 19.78
CA LYS A 233 -13.72 -16.30 20.29
C LYS A 233 -12.51 -16.66 21.17
N ASP A 234 -11.46 -15.85 21.13
CA ASP A 234 -10.28 -16.04 21.98
C ASP A 234 -10.53 -15.67 23.44
N ASN A 235 -11.57 -14.88 23.71
CA ASN A 235 -12.03 -14.56 25.05
C ASN A 235 -13.07 -15.60 25.50
N LYS A 236 -12.86 -16.20 26.67
CA LYS A 236 -13.72 -17.27 27.14
C LYS A 236 -15.11 -16.79 27.50
N ILE A 237 -15.22 -15.63 28.15
CA ILE A 237 -16.47 -14.96 28.53
C ILE A 237 -16.24 -13.46 28.53
N GLU A 238 -17.19 -12.73 27.96
CA GLU A 238 -17.07 -11.27 27.89
C GLU A 238 -18.46 -10.63 27.71
N LEU A 239 -18.59 -9.39 28.20
CA LEU A 239 -19.73 -8.51 27.99
C LEU A 239 -19.28 -7.38 27.03
N PHE A 240 -20.07 -7.13 25.97
CA PHE A 240 -19.78 -6.00 25.08
C PHE A 240 -21.04 -5.19 24.75
N ASP A 241 -20.84 -3.91 24.54
CA ASP A 241 -21.87 -3.01 24.04
C ASP A 241 -22.07 -3.20 22.52
N ASN A 242 -23.33 -3.40 22.11
CA ASN A 242 -23.75 -3.50 20.72
C ASN A 242 -24.65 -2.34 20.29
N GLY A 243 -24.52 -1.18 20.89
CA GLY A 243 -25.27 0.05 20.62
C GLY A 243 -26.64 0.11 21.31
N ASN A 244 -27.59 -0.74 20.89
CA ASN A 244 -28.94 -0.76 21.46
C ASN A 244 -29.13 -1.82 22.54
N LEU A 245 -28.13 -2.62 22.87
CA LEU A 245 -28.15 -3.64 23.88
C LEU A 245 -26.74 -4.09 24.24
N TYR A 246 -26.60 -4.69 25.43
CA TYR A 246 -25.39 -5.39 25.81
C TYR A 246 -25.49 -6.87 25.45
N VAL A 247 -24.36 -7.46 25.09
CA VAL A 247 -24.27 -8.89 24.79
C VAL A 247 -23.26 -9.53 25.73
N LEU A 248 -23.74 -10.40 26.61
CA LEU A 248 -22.87 -11.30 27.36
C LEU A 248 -22.76 -12.60 26.60
N TYR A 249 -21.54 -13.05 26.32
CA TYR A 249 -21.32 -14.35 25.69
C TYR A 249 -20.28 -15.18 26.46
N GLN A 250 -20.36 -16.49 26.24
CA GLN A 250 -19.37 -17.45 26.70
C GLN A 250 -19.08 -18.44 25.60
N ILE A 251 -17.77 -18.60 25.29
CA ILE A 251 -17.28 -19.63 24.38
C ILE A 251 -17.19 -20.95 25.15
N ASP A 252 -17.99 -21.92 24.76
CA ASP A 252 -18.04 -23.23 25.40
C ASP A 252 -16.97 -24.15 24.86
N LYS A 253 -16.72 -24.08 23.51
CA LYS A 253 -15.74 -24.92 22.83
C LYS A 253 -15.31 -24.30 21.53
N VAL A 254 -14.03 -24.43 21.22
CA VAL A 254 -13.45 -24.14 19.90
C VAL A 254 -12.94 -25.46 19.31
N ASN A 255 -13.48 -25.83 18.14
CA ASN A 255 -13.11 -27.05 17.42
C ASN A 255 -12.54 -26.69 16.06
N ARG A 256 -11.45 -27.32 15.70
CA ARG A 256 -10.89 -27.21 14.35
C ARG A 256 -11.05 -28.56 13.65
N THR A 257 -12.00 -28.64 12.74
CA THR A 257 -12.37 -29.90 12.07
C THR A 257 -12.45 -29.72 10.56
N LEU A 258 -12.19 -30.80 9.85
CA LEU A 258 -12.38 -30.84 8.41
C LEU A 258 -13.90 -30.86 8.12
N PRO A 259 -14.41 -29.94 7.26
CA PRO A 259 -15.80 -29.97 6.84
C PRO A 259 -16.14 -31.29 6.15
N GLU A 260 -17.40 -31.71 6.24
CA GLU A 260 -17.86 -32.91 5.56
C GLU A 260 -17.58 -32.83 4.06
N SER A 261 -17.02 -33.91 3.51
CA SER A 261 -16.68 -33.99 2.08
C SER A 261 -17.90 -33.87 1.14
N ASN A 262 -19.11 -34.05 1.66
CA ASN A 262 -20.37 -33.85 0.93
C ASN A 262 -20.89 -32.42 0.95
N ASN A 263 -20.29 -31.54 1.77
CA ASN A 263 -20.68 -30.14 1.85
C ASN A 263 -20.40 -29.44 0.52
N LYS A 264 -21.45 -28.98 -0.16
CA LYS A 264 -21.35 -28.35 -1.49
C LYS A 264 -20.48 -27.09 -1.47
N ASN A 265 -20.56 -26.29 -0.41
CA ASN A 265 -19.79 -25.05 -0.28
C ASN A 265 -18.30 -25.37 -0.12
N PHE A 266 -17.98 -26.35 0.72
CA PHE A 266 -16.62 -26.83 0.92
C PHE A 266 -16.02 -27.40 -0.38
N LYS A 267 -16.77 -28.26 -1.09
CA LYS A 267 -16.34 -28.76 -2.41
C LYS A 267 -16.07 -27.64 -3.40
N ASN A 268 -16.91 -26.62 -3.46
CA ASN A 268 -16.70 -25.48 -4.34
C ASN A 268 -15.45 -24.69 -3.94
N LYS A 269 -15.22 -24.45 -2.65
CA LYS A 269 -14.01 -23.82 -2.13
C LYS A 269 -12.74 -24.60 -2.53
N VAL A 270 -12.76 -25.93 -2.34
CA VAL A 270 -11.64 -26.80 -2.75
C VAL A 270 -11.44 -26.77 -4.28
N ARG A 271 -12.53 -26.80 -5.06
CA ARG A 271 -12.47 -26.68 -6.52
C ARG A 271 -11.83 -25.36 -6.96
N ASP A 272 -12.14 -24.27 -6.27
CA ASP A 272 -11.54 -22.96 -6.54
C ASP A 272 -10.05 -22.94 -6.21
N ILE A 273 -9.64 -23.53 -5.10
CA ILE A 273 -8.23 -23.68 -4.73
C ILE A 273 -7.48 -24.51 -5.79
N LEU A 274 -8.02 -25.65 -6.17
CA LEU A 274 -7.46 -26.50 -7.23
C LEU A 274 -7.36 -25.79 -8.57
N TYR A 275 -8.37 -25.01 -8.94
CA TYR A 275 -8.34 -24.19 -10.14
C TYR A 275 -7.19 -23.20 -10.12
N GLN A 276 -7.01 -22.47 -9.00
CA GLN A 276 -5.91 -21.52 -8.87
C GLN A 276 -4.54 -22.22 -8.85
N LYS A 277 -4.43 -23.35 -8.18
CA LYS A 277 -3.21 -24.18 -8.18
C LYS A 277 -2.85 -24.62 -9.59
N ASN A 278 -3.81 -25.18 -10.36
CA ASN A 278 -3.59 -25.60 -11.73
C ASN A 278 -3.18 -24.44 -12.64
N LYS A 279 -3.81 -23.27 -12.47
CA LYS A 279 -3.46 -22.04 -13.18
C LYS A 279 -2.02 -21.61 -12.87
N TYR A 280 -1.64 -21.63 -11.61
CA TYR A 280 -0.29 -21.30 -11.17
C TYR A 280 0.75 -22.27 -11.75
N GLU A 281 0.51 -23.58 -11.65
CA GLU A 281 1.41 -24.60 -12.17
C GLU A 281 1.57 -24.54 -13.69
N PHE A 282 0.47 -24.25 -14.41
CA PHE A 282 0.52 -24.04 -15.86
C PHE A 282 1.43 -22.85 -16.20
N ASN A 283 1.19 -21.70 -15.56
CA ASN A 283 1.98 -20.49 -15.80
C ASN A 283 3.45 -20.68 -15.41
N LYS A 284 3.73 -21.35 -14.28
CA LYS A 284 5.09 -21.67 -13.84
C LYS A 284 5.81 -22.52 -14.88
N LYS A 285 5.20 -23.63 -15.32
CA LYS A 285 5.80 -24.50 -16.36
C LYS A 285 6.05 -23.76 -17.67
N LEU A 286 5.19 -22.79 -18.01
CA LEU A 286 5.37 -21.98 -19.21
C LEU A 286 6.51 -20.98 -19.02
N ALA A 287 6.58 -20.31 -17.88
CA ALA A 287 7.66 -19.39 -17.53
C ALA A 287 9.02 -20.12 -17.48
N ASP A 288 9.07 -21.30 -16.87
CA ASP A 288 10.28 -22.12 -16.81
C ASP A 288 10.81 -22.45 -18.23
N LYS A 289 9.92 -22.86 -19.14
CA LYS A 289 10.30 -23.11 -20.54
C LYS A 289 10.81 -21.85 -21.25
N ILE A 290 10.22 -20.70 -20.99
CA ILE A 290 10.65 -19.42 -21.55
C ILE A 290 12.04 -19.08 -21.00
N ASN A 291 12.26 -19.15 -19.69
CA ASN A 291 13.52 -18.82 -19.03
C ASN A 291 14.66 -19.76 -19.46
N GLU A 292 14.35 -21.03 -19.73
CA GLU A 292 15.29 -22.00 -20.25
C GLU A 292 15.55 -21.89 -21.76
N ASN A 293 14.99 -20.89 -22.44
CA ASN A 293 15.01 -20.70 -23.89
C ASN A 293 14.47 -21.92 -24.69
N LYS A 294 13.57 -22.68 -24.08
CA LYS A 294 12.91 -23.85 -24.69
C LYS A 294 11.53 -23.51 -25.28
N PHE A 295 11.17 -22.22 -25.32
CA PHE A 295 9.90 -21.75 -25.88
C PHE A 295 10.15 -20.94 -27.15
N ASN A 296 9.41 -21.27 -28.21
CA ASN A 296 9.59 -20.68 -29.54
C ASN A 296 8.24 -20.38 -30.24
N ASN A 297 8.30 -19.83 -31.45
CA ASN A 297 7.13 -19.41 -32.22
C ASN A 297 6.21 -20.61 -32.60
N GLU A 298 6.76 -21.81 -32.82
CA GLU A 298 5.96 -22.98 -33.05
C GLU A 298 5.13 -23.36 -31.82
N GLN A 299 5.74 -23.36 -30.66
CA GLN A 299 5.06 -23.62 -29.38
C GLN A 299 4.03 -22.55 -29.04
N PHE A 300 4.30 -21.27 -29.37
CA PHE A 300 3.34 -20.18 -29.21
C PHE A 300 2.09 -20.42 -30.08
N LYS A 301 2.27 -20.71 -31.36
CA LYS A 301 1.16 -21.03 -32.30
C LYS A 301 0.42 -22.30 -31.90
N ASN A 302 1.13 -23.35 -31.47
CA ASN A 302 0.54 -24.59 -31.01
C ASN A 302 -0.33 -24.38 -29.77
N LEU A 303 0.12 -23.52 -28.83
CA LEU A 303 -0.66 -23.19 -27.65
C LEU A 303 -1.97 -22.46 -28.03
N SER A 304 -1.89 -21.51 -28.97
CA SER A 304 -3.04 -20.79 -29.50
C SER A 304 -4.04 -21.76 -30.18
N THR A 305 -3.58 -22.58 -31.12
CA THR A 305 -4.44 -23.51 -31.88
C THR A 305 -5.06 -24.60 -31.02
N LYS A 306 -4.27 -25.21 -30.13
CA LYS A 306 -4.75 -26.29 -29.24
C LYS A 306 -5.88 -25.82 -28.32
N ASN A 307 -5.85 -24.57 -27.89
CA ASN A 307 -6.81 -23.99 -26.94
C ASN A 307 -7.84 -23.07 -27.63
N SER A 308 -7.83 -23.00 -28.97
CA SER A 308 -8.72 -22.14 -29.76
C SER A 308 -8.65 -20.66 -29.27
N ILE A 309 -7.45 -20.16 -29.02
CA ILE A 309 -7.19 -18.77 -28.58
C ILE A 309 -6.74 -17.98 -29.80
N ASN A 310 -7.34 -16.81 -30.01
CA ASN A 310 -6.92 -15.91 -31.08
C ASN A 310 -5.60 -15.23 -30.72
N ILE A 311 -4.68 -15.17 -31.68
CA ILE A 311 -3.48 -14.35 -31.57
C ILE A 311 -3.86 -12.92 -31.94
N GLU A 312 -3.70 -12.02 -31.00
CA GLU A 312 -3.90 -10.58 -31.20
C GLU A 312 -2.56 -9.91 -31.45
N LYS A 313 -2.57 -8.83 -32.27
CA LYS A 313 -1.39 -8.01 -32.56
C LYS A 313 -1.67 -6.56 -32.23
N THR A 314 -0.72 -5.89 -31.64
CA THR A 314 -0.83 -4.47 -31.33
C THR A 314 0.54 -3.80 -31.34
N ARG A 315 0.52 -2.48 -31.44
CA ARG A 315 1.69 -1.63 -31.24
C ARG A 315 1.54 -0.89 -29.94
N LEU A 316 2.52 -1.03 -29.07
CA LEU A 316 2.67 -0.20 -27.88
C LEU A 316 3.46 1.04 -28.27
N ASN A 317 2.89 2.21 -27.99
CA ASN A 317 3.46 3.48 -28.45
C ASN A 317 4.37 4.16 -27.43
N SER A 318 4.27 3.77 -26.17
CA SER A 318 5.06 4.30 -25.05
C SER A 318 5.05 3.31 -23.90
N ILE A 319 6.06 3.31 -23.04
CA ILE A 319 6.07 2.54 -21.78
C ILE A 319 4.91 2.91 -20.87
N ASN A 320 4.36 4.12 -21.02
CA ASN A 320 3.25 4.67 -20.23
C ASN A 320 1.86 4.36 -20.84
N ASP A 321 1.78 3.50 -21.85
CA ASP A 321 0.53 3.06 -22.49
C ASP A 321 -0.11 1.91 -21.68
N TYR A 322 -0.81 2.24 -20.60
CA TYR A 322 -1.39 1.28 -19.66
C TYR A 322 -2.81 0.83 -20.02
N GLU A 323 -3.30 1.10 -21.21
CA GLU A 323 -4.67 0.73 -21.62
C GLU A 323 -4.93 -0.78 -21.58
N ARG A 324 -3.88 -1.59 -21.81
CA ARG A 324 -4.00 -3.04 -22.00
C ARG A 324 -3.33 -3.87 -20.92
N PHE A 325 -2.20 -3.42 -20.43
CA PHE A 325 -1.39 -4.14 -19.46
C PHE A 325 -1.06 -3.23 -18.26
N THR A 326 -0.81 -3.84 -17.11
CA THR A 326 -0.39 -3.09 -15.91
C THR A 326 0.95 -2.38 -16.12
N GLU A 327 1.22 -1.35 -15.33
CA GLU A 327 2.49 -0.62 -15.34
C GLU A 327 3.70 -1.55 -15.24
N ASN A 328 3.66 -2.52 -14.31
CA ASN A 328 4.74 -3.51 -14.15
C ASN A 328 4.91 -4.39 -15.38
N SER A 329 3.80 -4.78 -16.02
CA SER A 329 3.81 -5.54 -17.27
C SER A 329 4.43 -4.74 -18.41
N MET A 330 4.12 -3.45 -18.52
CA MET A 330 4.71 -2.57 -19.54
C MET A 330 6.22 -2.39 -19.31
N LYS A 331 6.65 -2.15 -18.08
CA LYS A 331 8.08 -2.08 -17.74
C LYS A 331 8.81 -3.38 -18.12
N LEU A 332 8.19 -4.53 -17.88
CA LEU A 332 8.75 -5.81 -18.26
C LEU A 332 8.85 -5.97 -19.79
N ILE A 333 7.79 -5.64 -20.54
CA ILE A 333 7.81 -5.69 -22.02
C ILE A 333 8.94 -4.81 -22.59
N TYR A 334 9.07 -3.59 -22.08
CA TYR A 334 10.07 -2.63 -22.57
C TYR A 334 11.51 -2.99 -22.16
N SER A 335 11.70 -3.83 -21.15
CA SER A 335 13.03 -4.32 -20.74
C SER A 335 13.53 -5.52 -21.56
N MET A 336 12.64 -6.18 -22.34
CA MET A 336 12.96 -7.42 -23.01
C MET A 336 13.43 -7.17 -24.46
N PRO A 337 14.38 -7.97 -24.99
CA PRO A 337 14.82 -7.86 -26.36
C PRO A 337 13.78 -8.37 -27.36
N GLN A 338 13.97 -8.01 -28.63
CA GLN A 338 13.15 -8.54 -29.74
C GLN A 338 13.18 -10.06 -29.78
N SER A 339 12.07 -10.68 -30.18
CA SER A 339 11.84 -12.14 -30.22
C SER A 339 11.74 -12.82 -28.85
N SER A 340 11.57 -12.04 -27.78
CA SER A 340 11.33 -12.58 -26.43
C SER A 340 9.87 -12.94 -26.22
N TYR A 341 9.66 -13.97 -25.40
CA TYR A 341 8.36 -14.37 -24.87
C TYR A 341 8.31 -14.05 -23.37
N LEU A 342 7.17 -13.56 -22.89
CA LEU A 342 6.99 -13.23 -21.48
C LEU A 342 5.52 -13.35 -21.07
N LEU A 343 5.31 -13.56 -19.77
CA LEU A 343 3.99 -13.54 -19.15
C LEU A 343 3.75 -12.17 -18.52
N VAL A 344 2.62 -11.56 -18.84
CA VAL A 344 2.18 -10.27 -18.31
C VAL A 344 0.72 -10.32 -17.88
N ASN A 345 0.28 -9.35 -17.11
CA ASN A 345 -1.10 -9.25 -16.66
C ASN A 345 -1.72 -7.88 -16.96
N ASP A 346 -3.05 -7.88 -17.00
CA ASP A 346 -3.87 -6.66 -16.99
C ASP A 346 -4.39 -6.33 -15.59
N ASP A 347 -5.11 -5.22 -15.45
CA ASP A 347 -5.70 -4.76 -14.19
C ASP A 347 -6.80 -5.70 -13.65
N LYS A 348 -7.33 -6.59 -14.50
CA LYS A 348 -8.32 -7.63 -14.13
C LYS A 348 -7.66 -8.95 -13.73
N ASN A 349 -6.33 -8.98 -13.60
CA ASN A 349 -5.54 -10.19 -13.34
C ASN A 349 -5.68 -11.31 -14.40
N ASN A 350 -6.05 -10.95 -15.62
CA ASN A 350 -5.88 -11.88 -16.73
C ASN A 350 -4.40 -11.99 -17.08
N ILE A 351 -3.95 -13.20 -17.41
CA ILE A 351 -2.56 -13.44 -17.78
C ILE A 351 -2.47 -13.63 -19.30
N TYR A 352 -1.52 -12.95 -19.88
CA TYR A 352 -1.22 -12.97 -21.29
C TYR A 352 0.19 -13.50 -21.54
N LEU A 353 0.34 -14.30 -22.58
CA LEU A 353 1.63 -14.65 -23.13
C LEU A 353 1.91 -13.71 -24.31
N VAL A 354 2.95 -12.92 -24.20
CA VAL A 354 3.35 -11.92 -25.19
C VAL A 354 4.60 -12.38 -25.92
N ASN A 355 4.65 -12.13 -27.22
CA ASN A 355 5.83 -12.23 -28.08
C ASN A 355 6.20 -10.85 -28.63
N ILE A 356 7.43 -10.41 -28.42
CA ILE A 356 7.94 -9.15 -28.94
C ILE A 356 8.39 -9.35 -30.39
N LEU A 357 7.62 -8.82 -31.34
CA LEU A 357 7.89 -8.99 -32.77
C LEU A 357 8.98 -8.06 -33.26
N LYS A 358 8.89 -6.77 -32.87
CA LYS A 358 9.80 -5.75 -33.36
C LYS A 358 9.87 -4.58 -32.37
N ILE A 359 11.08 -4.07 -32.18
CA ILE A 359 11.33 -2.83 -31.44
C ILE A 359 11.71 -1.77 -32.46
N ASN A 360 10.90 -0.73 -32.57
CA ASN A 360 11.16 0.42 -33.43
C ASN A 360 11.79 1.51 -32.56
N GLU A 361 13.11 1.59 -32.60
CA GLU A 361 13.89 2.53 -31.79
C GLU A 361 13.89 3.93 -32.42
N GLU A 362 13.59 4.93 -31.61
CA GLU A 362 13.84 6.35 -31.96
C GLU A 362 15.15 6.78 -31.30
N ASN A 363 16.08 7.29 -32.09
CA ASN A 363 17.37 7.74 -31.59
C ASN A 363 17.34 9.23 -31.28
N LEU A 364 17.87 9.61 -30.13
CA LEU A 364 17.97 10.98 -29.68
C LEU A 364 19.21 11.65 -30.32
N SER A 365 19.00 12.81 -30.97
CA SER A 365 20.11 13.62 -31.46
C SER A 365 20.64 14.54 -30.35
N LYS A 366 21.94 14.55 -30.10
CA LYS A 366 22.62 15.39 -29.08
C LYS A 366 22.33 16.89 -29.18
N ASN A 367 21.95 17.37 -30.38
CA ASN A 367 21.70 18.80 -30.62
C ASN A 367 20.21 19.14 -30.66
N SER A 368 19.32 18.20 -30.32
CA SER A 368 17.89 18.44 -30.36
C SER A 368 17.40 19.07 -29.04
N ASP A 369 16.29 19.82 -29.13
CA ASP A 369 15.65 20.36 -27.92
C ASP A 369 15.11 19.23 -27.05
N LYS A 370 14.69 18.10 -27.64
CA LYS A 370 14.33 16.89 -26.89
C LYS A 370 15.49 16.39 -26.01
N PHE A 371 16.72 16.38 -26.56
CA PHE A 371 17.90 16.00 -25.78
C PHE A 371 18.12 16.91 -24.58
N LYS A 372 18.01 18.23 -24.78
CA LYS A 372 18.17 19.18 -23.64
C LYS A 372 17.18 18.88 -22.51
N ASN A 373 15.91 18.68 -22.85
CA ASN A 373 14.88 18.42 -21.86
C ASN A 373 15.13 17.11 -21.09
N PHE A 374 15.42 16.02 -21.81
CA PHE A 374 15.73 14.72 -21.17
C PHE A 374 17.03 14.76 -20.36
N ASN A 375 18.04 15.48 -20.85
CA ASN A 375 19.28 15.66 -20.13
C ASN A 375 19.09 16.47 -18.83
N GLU A 376 18.24 17.50 -18.86
CA GLU A 376 17.90 18.27 -17.66
C GLU A 376 17.13 17.43 -16.64
N GLN A 377 16.18 16.61 -17.08
CA GLN A 377 15.47 15.67 -16.19
C GLN A 377 16.41 14.65 -15.55
N GLY A 378 17.24 13.98 -16.36
CA GLY A 378 18.22 13.02 -15.85
C GLY A 378 19.25 13.66 -14.91
N MET A 379 19.64 14.94 -15.15
CA MET A 379 20.48 15.69 -14.22
C MET A 379 19.78 15.96 -12.89
N LEU A 380 18.47 16.24 -12.88
CA LEU A 380 17.69 16.44 -11.66
C LEU A 380 17.62 15.13 -10.87
N GLU A 381 17.28 14.03 -11.52
CA GLU A 381 17.19 12.71 -10.87
C GLU A 381 18.53 12.26 -10.27
N LEU A 382 19.63 12.40 -11.00
CA LEU A 382 20.97 12.09 -10.47
C LEU A 382 21.32 12.97 -9.27
N ARG A 383 20.94 14.23 -9.30
CA ARG A 383 21.17 15.17 -8.20
C ARG A 383 20.38 14.75 -6.96
N ASP A 384 19.11 14.39 -7.14
CA ASP A 384 18.25 13.93 -6.06
C ASP A 384 18.76 12.62 -5.44
N GLN A 385 19.23 11.69 -6.27
CA GLN A 385 19.89 10.46 -5.79
C GLN A 385 21.16 10.74 -4.99
N MET A 386 21.98 11.70 -5.43
CA MET A 386 23.17 12.11 -4.69
C MET A 386 22.81 12.77 -3.36
N TYR A 387 21.80 13.63 -3.34
CA TYR A 387 21.33 14.25 -2.10
C TYR A 387 20.80 13.20 -1.11
N SER A 388 19.95 12.29 -1.57
CA SER A 388 19.45 11.18 -0.75
C SER A 388 20.57 10.28 -0.21
N THR A 389 21.58 10.00 -1.05
CA THR A 389 22.75 9.21 -0.63
C THR A 389 23.58 9.97 0.40
N TYR A 390 23.74 11.27 0.23
CA TYR A 390 24.46 12.11 1.17
C TYR A 390 23.72 12.23 2.50
N ASP A 391 22.41 12.46 2.47
CA ASP A 391 21.57 12.51 3.67
C ASP A 391 21.65 11.19 4.45
N ASN A 392 21.56 10.06 3.77
CA ASN A 392 21.75 8.75 4.41
C ASN A 392 23.15 8.60 5.04
N PHE A 393 24.19 9.10 4.37
CA PHE A 393 25.55 9.05 4.88
C PHE A 393 25.70 9.90 6.15
N ILE A 394 25.22 11.15 6.16
CA ILE A 394 25.36 12.03 7.32
C ILE A 394 24.48 11.59 8.50
N ASN A 395 23.30 11.02 8.23
CA ASN A 395 22.41 10.52 9.29
C ASN A 395 22.91 9.21 9.94
N ASN A 396 23.85 8.50 9.31
CA ASN A 396 24.46 7.27 9.85
C ASN A 396 25.86 7.51 10.42
N LYS A 397 26.36 8.75 10.42
CA LYS A 397 27.66 9.15 10.96
C LYS A 397 27.53 9.59 12.42
#